data_abf8f6039c05a06a4b91e71587e4a154
#
_entry.id   abf8f6039c05a06a4b91e71587e4a154
#
_cell.length_a   1.000
_cell.length_b   1.000
_cell.length_c   1.000
_cell.angle_alpha   90.00
_cell.angle_beta   90.00
_cell.angle_gamma   90.00
#
_symmetry.space_group_name_H-M   'P 1'
#
loop_
_entity.id
_entity.type
_entity.pdbx_description
1 polymer ?
#
loop_
_entity_poly.entity_id
_entity_poly.type
_entity_poly.pdbx_seq_one_letter_code
_entity_poly.pdbx_strand_id
1 'polypeptide(L)'
;MRKWLCVPMMTLCLLLVSCGGTEEETDPRQPYRDMNSCRMEAEVTCTQFDRLWTAKLACDYVPEGESRVEVLAPDHIAGVTAVLRGEELALEYEDLCLDAGTLSAQRISPAVCLPRLISALREGWLLEENEEVWEETPCRRLSLDQTGTDGGKIVSTVWLREDGTPLRGEIGVDGEIILTAEFTDFAFYGTIDGQEELASET
;
A
#
# COMPACT_ATOMS: atom_id res chain seq x y z
N MET A 1 24.12 -66.85 -44.16
CA MET A 1 22.95 -66.08 -44.61
C MET A 1 22.28 -65.53 -43.38
N ARG A 2 22.64 -64.33 -43.01
CA ARG A 2 22.14 -63.70 -41.79
C ARG A 2 21.42 -62.39 -42.15
N LYS A 3 20.12 -62.43 -41.98
CA LYS A 3 19.24 -61.33 -42.28
C LYS A 3 19.23 -60.37 -41.10
N TRP A 4 19.47 -59.13 -41.39
CA TRP A 4 19.41 -57.97 -40.57
C TRP A 4 18.04 -57.74 -39.94
N LEU A 5 18.02 -57.44 -38.66
CA LEU A 5 16.90 -56.78 -37.98
C LEU A 5 17.40 -55.41 -37.50
N CYS A 6 17.25 -54.40 -38.32
CA CYS A 6 17.26 -53.00 -37.88
C CYS A 6 15.82 -52.65 -37.49
N VAL A 7 15.51 -52.65 -36.22
CA VAL A 7 14.27 -52.14 -35.68
C VAL A 7 14.50 -50.65 -35.27
N PRO A 8 13.61 -49.74 -35.65
CA PRO A 8 13.82 -48.32 -35.52
C PRO A 8 13.63 -47.86 -34.05
N MET A 9 14.72 -47.42 -33.48
CA MET A 9 14.75 -46.68 -32.18
C MET A 9 14.56 -45.20 -32.45
N MET A 10 13.40 -44.84 -32.99
CA MET A 10 13.08 -43.48 -33.38
C MET A 10 11.63 -43.13 -33.09
N THR A 11 11.17 -43.36 -31.87
CA THR A 11 9.82 -42.89 -31.48
C THR A 11 9.71 -42.69 -29.95
N LEU A 12 10.63 -41.95 -29.34
CA LEU A 12 10.48 -41.61 -27.93
C LEU A 12 11.07 -40.23 -27.57
N CYS A 13 10.89 -39.25 -28.45
CA CYS A 13 11.31 -37.86 -28.19
C CYS A 13 10.20 -36.85 -28.46
N LEU A 14 8.95 -37.19 -28.14
CA LEU A 14 7.84 -36.28 -28.39
C LEU A 14 6.82 -36.43 -27.26
N LEU A 15 7.08 -35.88 -26.08
CA LEU A 15 6.07 -35.53 -25.06
C LEU A 15 6.73 -34.81 -23.87
N LEU A 16 7.55 -33.80 -24.14
CA LEU A 16 7.89 -32.79 -23.11
C LEU A 16 7.53 -31.41 -23.64
N VAL A 17 6.30 -31.25 -24.12
CA VAL A 17 5.67 -29.91 -24.12
C VAL A 17 5.06 -29.76 -22.72
N SER A 18 5.90 -29.51 -21.74
CA SER A 18 5.47 -28.90 -20.52
C SER A 18 5.08 -27.47 -20.88
N CYS A 19 3.81 -27.24 -21.14
CA CYS A 19 3.22 -25.93 -21.01
C CYS A 19 3.33 -25.55 -19.50
N GLY A 20 4.49 -25.09 -19.09
CA GLY A 20 4.62 -24.21 -17.97
C GLY A 20 4.02 -22.89 -18.41
N GLY A 21 2.72 -22.69 -18.20
CA GLY A 21 2.15 -21.37 -18.12
C GLY A 21 2.90 -20.73 -16.96
N THR A 22 3.86 -19.84 -17.24
CA THR A 22 4.24 -18.81 -16.31
C THR A 22 2.97 -17.98 -16.16
N GLU A 23 2.24 -18.18 -15.07
CA GLU A 23 1.39 -17.13 -14.54
C GLU A 23 2.35 -15.93 -14.45
N GLU A 24 2.13 -14.92 -15.26
CA GLU A 24 2.84 -13.66 -15.11
C GLU A 24 2.53 -13.22 -13.69
N GLU A 25 3.52 -13.32 -12.81
CA GLU A 25 3.42 -12.87 -11.44
C GLU A 25 3.21 -11.36 -11.50
N THR A 26 1.95 -10.96 -11.43
CA THR A 26 1.54 -9.55 -11.53
C THR A 26 2.13 -8.83 -10.33
N ASP A 27 2.89 -7.78 -10.57
CA ASP A 27 3.43 -6.94 -9.51
C ASP A 27 2.26 -6.43 -8.63
N PRO A 28 2.19 -6.81 -7.35
CA PRO A 28 1.09 -6.44 -6.47
C PRO A 28 0.97 -4.93 -6.25
N ARG A 29 2.00 -4.18 -6.65
CA ARG A 29 2.04 -2.71 -6.54
C ARG A 29 1.54 -2.00 -7.80
N GLN A 30 1.30 -2.75 -8.90
CA GLN A 30 0.87 -2.14 -10.16
C GLN A 30 -0.42 -1.31 -10.01
N PRO A 31 -1.48 -1.76 -9.32
CA PRO A 31 -2.68 -0.95 -9.10
C PRO A 31 -2.40 0.41 -8.42
N TYR A 32 -1.45 0.41 -7.48
CA TYR A 32 -1.06 1.65 -6.77
C TYR A 32 -0.30 2.63 -7.65
N ARG A 33 0.46 2.15 -8.63
CA ARG A 33 1.17 3.01 -9.61
C ARG A 33 0.23 3.61 -10.64
N ASP A 34 -0.79 2.85 -11.03
CA ASP A 34 -1.70 3.22 -12.11
C ASP A 34 -2.93 3.99 -11.63
N MET A 35 -3.24 3.99 -10.33
CA MET A 35 -4.42 4.67 -9.79
C MET A 35 -4.31 6.20 -9.92
N ASN A 36 -5.44 6.85 -10.16
CA ASN A 36 -5.56 8.31 -10.07
C ASN A 36 -5.75 8.80 -8.62
N SER A 37 -6.45 8.02 -7.81
CA SER A 37 -6.65 8.27 -6.39
C SER A 37 -7.09 6.99 -5.68
N CYS A 38 -7.10 7.01 -4.35
CA CYS A 38 -7.76 5.99 -3.54
C CYS A 38 -8.36 6.60 -2.29
N ARG A 39 -9.39 5.94 -1.78
CA ARG A 39 -10.00 6.25 -0.49
C ARG A 39 -9.81 5.07 0.46
N MET A 40 -9.57 5.36 1.72
CA MET A 40 -9.37 4.34 2.74
C MET A 40 -9.84 4.79 4.12
N GLU A 41 -10.21 3.83 4.94
CA GLU A 41 -10.38 4.00 6.38
C GLU A 41 -9.46 3.02 7.12
N ALA A 42 -8.87 3.48 8.21
CA ALA A 42 -8.01 2.63 9.04
C ALA A 42 -8.07 3.04 10.51
N GLU A 43 -7.90 2.06 11.39
CA GLU A 43 -7.54 2.29 12.77
C GLU A 43 -6.02 2.42 12.86
N VAL A 44 -5.55 3.56 13.34
CA VAL A 44 -4.13 3.88 13.40
C VAL A 44 -3.70 3.97 14.85
N THR A 45 -2.66 3.23 15.19
CA THR A 45 -1.99 3.27 16.49
C THR A 45 -0.58 3.80 16.31
N CYS A 46 -0.23 4.84 17.07
CA CYS A 46 1.09 5.46 17.07
C CYS A 46 1.71 5.37 18.46
N THR A 47 2.95 4.88 18.52
CA THR A 47 3.75 4.87 19.75
C THR A 47 4.88 5.88 19.57
N GLN A 48 4.76 7.02 20.21
CA GLN A 48 5.77 8.08 20.17
C GLN A 48 5.99 8.67 21.57
N PHE A 49 7.24 8.82 21.98
CA PHE A 49 7.62 9.40 23.28
C PHE A 49 6.94 8.69 24.48
N ASP A 50 6.92 7.36 24.52
CA ASP A 50 6.26 6.53 25.53
C ASP A 50 4.75 6.77 25.68
N ARG A 51 4.12 7.35 24.65
CA ARG A 51 2.67 7.55 24.59
C ARG A 51 2.09 6.73 23.48
N LEU A 52 1.07 5.96 23.82
CA LEU A 52 0.21 5.27 22.87
C LEU A 52 -0.95 6.19 22.49
N TRP A 53 -1.16 6.37 21.22
CA TRP A 53 -2.28 7.12 20.65
C TRP A 53 -2.98 6.25 19.59
N THR A 54 -4.29 6.22 19.63
CA THR A 54 -5.11 5.45 18.65
C THR A 54 -6.20 6.36 18.11
N ALA A 55 -6.42 6.32 16.80
CA ALA A 55 -7.52 7.00 16.14
C ALA A 55 -8.03 6.21 14.94
N LYS A 56 -9.31 6.40 14.61
CA LYS A 56 -9.86 6.02 13.33
C LYS A 56 -9.72 7.18 12.36
N LEU A 57 -9.11 6.93 11.21
CA LEU A 57 -8.87 7.92 10.16
C LEU A 57 -9.55 7.51 8.86
N ALA A 58 -10.06 8.50 8.13
CA ALA A 58 -10.39 8.37 6.71
C ALA A 58 -9.35 9.15 5.89
N CYS A 59 -8.98 8.63 4.72
CA CYS A 59 -8.03 9.29 3.85
C CYS A 59 -8.49 9.22 2.40
N ASP A 60 -8.56 10.39 1.75
CA ASP A 60 -8.64 10.53 0.31
C ASP A 60 -7.22 10.87 -0.19
N TYR A 61 -6.58 9.92 -0.85
CA TYR A 61 -5.22 10.07 -1.36
C TYR A 61 -5.22 10.35 -2.86
N VAL A 62 -4.53 11.42 -3.26
CA VAL A 62 -4.33 11.80 -4.66
C VAL A 62 -2.82 11.93 -4.92
N PRO A 63 -2.24 11.06 -5.77
CA PRO A 63 -0.84 11.21 -6.16
C PRO A 63 -0.60 12.59 -6.78
N GLU A 64 0.49 13.25 -6.37
CA GLU A 64 0.87 14.58 -6.88
C GLU A 64 -0.22 15.67 -6.74
N GLY A 65 -1.29 15.37 -5.99
CA GLY A 65 -2.42 16.28 -5.75
C GLY A 65 -2.61 16.63 -4.27
N GLU A 66 -3.81 17.13 -3.96
CA GLU A 66 -4.24 17.37 -2.60
C GLU A 66 -4.78 16.08 -2.00
N SER A 67 -4.15 15.60 -0.92
CA SER A 67 -4.66 14.49 -0.11
C SER A 67 -5.25 15.00 1.19
N ARG A 68 -6.29 14.34 1.69
CA ARG A 68 -7.01 14.73 2.90
C ARG A 68 -7.08 13.56 3.87
N VAL A 69 -6.76 13.81 5.13
CA VAL A 69 -6.85 12.81 6.20
C VAL A 69 -7.73 13.37 7.31
N GLU A 70 -8.90 12.79 7.47
CA GLU A 70 -9.90 13.18 8.46
C GLU A 70 -9.84 12.25 9.67
N VAL A 71 -9.93 12.81 10.86
CA VAL A 71 -10.09 12.06 12.10
C VAL A 71 -11.57 11.72 12.29
N LEU A 72 -11.91 10.42 12.29
CA LEU A 72 -13.26 9.92 12.55
C LEU A 72 -13.50 9.63 14.04
N ALA A 73 -12.46 9.25 14.76
CA ALA A 73 -12.48 8.97 16.20
C ALA A 73 -11.07 9.23 16.80
N PRO A 74 -10.97 9.59 18.08
CA PRO A 74 -12.03 9.75 19.09
C PRO A 74 -12.80 11.09 18.94
N ASP A 75 -14.00 11.14 19.49
CA ASP A 75 -14.97 12.24 19.32
C ASP A 75 -14.42 13.63 19.61
N HIS A 76 -13.50 13.77 20.57
CA HIS A 76 -12.96 15.08 20.99
C HIS A 76 -12.04 15.73 19.95
N ILE A 77 -11.64 15.01 18.90
CA ILE A 77 -10.86 15.51 17.76
C ILE A 77 -11.47 15.09 16.41
N ALA A 78 -12.64 14.45 16.43
CA ALA A 78 -13.34 14.07 15.21
C ALA A 78 -13.65 15.30 14.34
N GLY A 79 -13.52 15.15 13.02
CA GLY A 79 -13.69 16.23 12.05
C GLY A 79 -12.44 17.08 11.81
N VAL A 80 -11.37 16.92 12.62
CA VAL A 80 -10.09 17.54 12.28
C VAL A 80 -9.56 16.88 11.00
N THR A 81 -9.25 17.69 10.00
CA THR A 81 -8.77 17.24 8.70
C THR A 81 -7.37 17.79 8.44
N ALA A 82 -6.43 16.90 8.15
CA ALA A 82 -5.12 17.26 7.61
C ALA A 82 -5.20 17.33 6.08
N VAL A 83 -4.80 18.44 5.51
CA VAL A 83 -4.73 18.69 4.07
C VAL A 83 -3.26 18.73 3.66
N LEU A 84 -2.89 17.84 2.76
CA LEU A 84 -1.52 17.69 2.27
C LEU A 84 -1.45 18.13 0.81
N ARG A 85 -0.51 19.05 0.51
CA ARG A 85 -0.19 19.49 -0.86
C ARG A 85 1.31 19.41 -1.07
N GLY A 86 1.78 18.30 -1.65
CA GLY A 86 3.21 18.02 -1.68
C GLY A 86 3.78 17.93 -0.26
N GLU A 87 4.68 18.84 0.10
CA GLU A 87 5.27 18.90 1.44
C GLU A 87 4.53 19.85 2.41
N GLU A 88 3.55 20.59 1.93
CA GLU A 88 2.78 21.52 2.75
C GLU A 88 1.67 20.81 3.51
N LEU A 89 1.51 21.14 4.80
CA LEU A 89 0.45 20.63 5.66
C LEU A 89 -0.38 21.79 6.21
N ALA A 90 -1.69 21.70 6.03
CA ALA A 90 -2.66 22.51 6.74
C ALA A 90 -3.58 21.63 7.59
N LEU A 91 -4.07 22.15 8.68
CA LEU A 91 -5.10 21.52 9.51
C LEU A 91 -6.39 22.35 9.41
N GLU A 92 -7.47 21.67 9.11
CA GLU A 92 -8.81 22.26 9.01
C GLU A 92 -9.71 21.66 10.09
N TYR A 93 -10.52 22.51 10.71
CA TYR A 93 -11.56 22.09 11.64
C TYR A 93 -12.70 23.12 11.62
N GLU A 94 -13.90 22.72 11.25
CA GLU A 94 -15.03 23.63 11.00
C GLU A 94 -14.63 24.77 10.05
N ASP A 95 -14.72 26.02 10.48
CA ASP A 95 -14.34 27.21 9.70
C ASP A 95 -12.88 27.66 9.93
N LEU A 96 -12.12 26.90 10.71
CA LEU A 96 -10.72 27.20 11.02
C LEU A 96 -9.78 26.46 10.08
N CYS A 97 -8.79 27.19 9.58
CA CYS A 97 -7.66 26.62 8.82
C CYS A 97 -6.35 27.12 9.44
N LEU A 98 -5.50 26.20 9.82
CA LEU A 98 -4.18 26.45 10.38
C LEU A 98 -3.11 25.92 9.43
N ASP A 99 -2.26 26.81 8.95
CA ASP A 99 -1.03 26.41 8.27
C ASP A 99 -0.08 25.75 9.29
N ALA A 100 0.17 24.45 9.10
CA ALA A 100 1.04 23.66 9.95
C ALA A 100 2.49 23.61 9.42
N GLY A 101 2.76 24.30 8.31
CA GLY A 101 4.07 24.43 7.70
C GLY A 101 4.46 23.26 6.81
N THR A 102 5.75 23.09 6.61
CA THR A 102 6.31 22.08 5.72
C THR A 102 6.60 20.79 6.48
N LEU A 103 6.13 19.66 5.91
CA LEU A 103 6.46 18.33 6.40
C LEU A 103 7.94 18.06 6.13
N SER A 104 8.72 17.81 7.17
CA SER A 104 10.02 17.17 6.95
C SER A 104 9.82 15.69 6.67
N ALA A 105 10.60 15.14 5.73
CA ALA A 105 10.56 13.71 5.38
C ALA A 105 10.70 12.78 6.61
N GLN A 106 11.28 13.28 7.69
CA GLN A 106 11.55 12.56 8.94
C GLN A 106 10.41 12.58 9.95
N ARG A 107 9.44 13.51 9.80
CA ARG A 107 8.32 13.59 10.74
C ARG A 107 7.20 12.66 10.32
N ILE A 108 7.13 11.52 10.98
CA ILE A 108 5.99 10.63 10.88
C ILE A 108 4.98 11.09 11.93
N SER A 109 3.81 11.46 11.46
CA SER A 109 2.69 11.81 12.32
C SER A 109 1.44 11.06 11.85
N PRO A 110 0.45 10.87 12.71
CA PRO A 110 -0.82 10.28 12.31
C PRO A 110 -1.47 10.97 11.10
N ALA A 111 -1.30 12.28 11.00
CA ALA A 111 -1.86 13.07 9.88
C ALA A 111 -1.31 12.69 8.49
N VAL A 112 -0.15 12.07 8.41
CA VAL A 112 0.50 11.74 7.13
C VAL A 112 0.74 10.24 6.94
N CYS A 113 0.36 9.40 7.90
CA CYS A 113 0.72 8.00 7.90
C CYS A 113 0.08 7.22 6.75
N LEU A 114 -1.24 7.39 6.53
CA LEU A 114 -1.96 6.70 5.47
C LEU A 114 -1.45 7.10 4.07
N PRO A 115 -1.36 8.40 3.73
CA PRO A 115 -0.72 8.83 2.48
C PRO A 115 0.69 8.26 2.31
N ARG A 116 1.47 8.18 3.39
CA ARG A 116 2.84 7.67 3.33
C ARG A 116 2.91 6.17 3.03
N LEU A 117 2.04 5.36 3.62
CA LEU A 117 1.95 3.93 3.31
C LEU A 117 1.59 3.69 1.84
N ILE A 118 0.66 4.47 1.30
CA ILE A 118 0.28 4.36 -0.12
C ILE A 118 1.39 4.86 -1.04
N SER A 119 2.05 5.97 -0.70
CA SER A 119 3.23 6.44 -1.43
C SER A 119 4.37 5.41 -1.43
N ALA A 120 4.56 4.68 -0.30
CA ALA A 120 5.52 3.59 -0.25
C ALA A 120 5.22 2.49 -1.28
N LEU A 121 3.95 2.07 -1.40
CA LEU A 121 3.53 1.09 -2.39
C LEU A 121 3.76 1.57 -3.84
N ARG A 122 3.59 2.86 -4.09
CA ARG A 122 3.81 3.45 -5.42
C ARG A 122 5.31 3.54 -5.77
N GLU A 123 6.10 4.13 -4.88
CA GLU A 123 7.42 4.69 -5.19
C GLU A 123 8.54 4.10 -4.32
N GLY A 124 8.19 3.46 -3.20
CA GLY A 124 9.16 2.90 -2.27
C GLY A 124 10.05 1.83 -2.92
N TRP A 125 11.30 1.79 -2.49
CA TRP A 125 12.22 0.75 -2.94
C TRP A 125 11.89 -0.58 -2.23
N LEU A 126 11.54 -1.61 -2.99
CA LEU A 126 11.21 -2.93 -2.44
C LEU A 126 12.45 -3.58 -1.83
N LEU A 127 12.42 -3.82 -0.52
CA LEU A 127 13.46 -4.51 0.22
C LEU A 127 13.18 -6.00 0.32
N GLU A 128 11.93 -6.36 0.58
CA GLU A 128 11.51 -7.73 0.85
C GLU A 128 10.05 -7.94 0.45
N GLU A 129 9.74 -9.11 -0.07
CA GLU A 129 8.41 -9.58 -0.39
C GLU A 129 8.24 -11.01 0.08
N ASN A 130 7.17 -11.30 0.83
CA ASN A 130 6.87 -12.63 1.36
C ASN A 130 5.37 -12.90 1.34
N GLU A 131 5.00 -14.16 1.13
CA GLU A 131 3.65 -14.64 1.40
C GLU A 131 3.52 -14.99 2.88
N GLU A 132 2.45 -14.50 3.50
CA GLU A 132 2.15 -14.71 4.92
C GLU A 132 0.65 -14.97 5.12
N VAL A 133 0.30 -15.35 6.34
CA VAL A 133 -1.09 -15.42 6.79
C VAL A 133 -1.24 -14.49 7.98
N TRP A 134 -2.04 -13.44 7.84
CA TRP A 134 -2.37 -12.53 8.93
C TRP A 134 -3.82 -12.76 9.37
N GLU A 135 -4.03 -13.11 10.64
CA GLU A 135 -5.37 -13.37 11.21
C GLU A 135 -6.25 -14.26 10.31
N GLU A 136 -5.70 -15.41 9.87
CA GLU A 136 -6.34 -16.39 8.98
C GLU A 136 -6.52 -15.91 7.51
N THR A 137 -6.10 -14.69 7.16
CA THR A 137 -6.17 -14.14 5.81
C THR A 137 -4.83 -14.33 5.10
N PRO A 138 -4.78 -15.07 3.97
CA PRO A 138 -3.60 -15.09 3.11
C PRO A 138 -3.28 -13.69 2.61
N CYS A 139 -2.04 -13.29 2.69
CA CYS A 139 -1.61 -11.96 2.29
C CYS A 139 -0.16 -11.96 1.81
N ARG A 140 0.20 -10.90 1.11
CA ARG A 140 1.56 -10.65 0.64
C ARG A 140 2.14 -9.48 1.43
N ARG A 141 3.21 -9.72 2.17
CA ARG A 141 3.93 -8.72 2.94
C ARG A 141 5.01 -8.07 2.10
N LEU A 142 4.96 -6.75 1.96
CA LEU A 142 5.95 -5.94 1.25
C LEU A 142 6.66 -5.02 2.24
N SER A 143 7.99 -5.06 2.29
CA SER A 143 8.79 -4.08 3.04
C SER A 143 9.46 -3.12 2.06
N LEU A 144 9.26 -1.83 2.28
CA LEU A 144 9.56 -0.76 1.34
C LEU A 144 10.41 0.31 2.01
N ASP A 145 11.57 0.64 1.43
CA ASP A 145 12.42 1.72 1.90
C ASP A 145 11.90 3.07 1.38
N GLN A 146 11.70 4.00 2.31
CA GLN A 146 11.35 5.39 2.04
C GLN A 146 12.36 6.35 2.65
N THR A 147 13.58 5.88 2.90
CA THR A 147 14.64 6.68 3.50
C THR A 147 15.01 7.82 2.56
N GLY A 148 14.83 9.04 3.01
CA GLY A 148 15.33 10.24 2.32
C GLY A 148 16.82 10.44 2.54
N THR A 149 17.42 11.42 1.83
CA THR A 149 18.85 11.72 1.88
C THR A 149 19.32 12.25 3.25
N ASP A 150 18.41 12.79 4.07
CA ASP A 150 18.75 13.62 5.23
C ASP A 150 18.24 13.06 6.57
N GLY A 151 17.88 11.78 6.65
CA GLY A 151 17.21 11.25 7.84
C GLY A 151 17.52 9.82 8.24
N GLY A 152 16.91 9.38 9.35
CA GLY A 152 16.93 8.02 9.82
C GLY A 152 16.32 7.05 8.80
N LYS A 153 16.64 5.77 8.92
CA LYS A 153 16.11 4.74 8.05
C LYS A 153 14.60 4.58 8.26
N ILE A 154 13.81 4.85 7.22
CA ILE A 154 12.35 4.70 7.25
C ILE A 154 11.96 3.52 6.39
N VAL A 155 11.28 2.56 7.00
CA VAL A 155 10.74 1.39 6.32
C VAL A 155 9.23 1.34 6.54
N SER A 156 8.49 1.26 5.45
CA SER A 156 7.06 0.97 5.46
C SER A 156 6.85 -0.51 5.11
N THR A 157 6.10 -1.23 5.93
CA THR A 157 5.71 -2.60 5.65
C THR A 157 4.21 -2.65 5.46
N VAL A 158 3.74 -3.25 4.35
CA VAL A 158 2.31 -3.35 4.04
C VAL A 158 1.96 -4.79 3.72
N TRP A 159 0.87 -5.27 4.30
CA TRP A 159 0.25 -6.57 4.00
C TRP A 159 -0.92 -6.34 3.04
N LEU A 160 -0.83 -6.94 1.86
CA LEU A 160 -1.85 -6.84 0.82
C LEU A 160 -2.63 -8.16 0.75
N ARG A 161 -3.95 -8.06 0.60
CA ARG A 161 -4.81 -9.19 0.27
C ARG A 161 -4.56 -9.67 -1.16
N GLU A 162 -5.13 -10.80 -1.53
CA GLU A 162 -5.04 -11.34 -2.89
C GLU A 162 -5.61 -10.38 -3.96
N ASP A 163 -6.59 -9.57 -3.60
CA ASP A 163 -7.17 -8.54 -4.48
C ASP A 163 -6.32 -7.25 -4.58
N GLY A 164 -5.16 -7.23 -3.92
CA GLY A 164 -4.26 -6.09 -3.89
C GLY A 164 -4.65 -5.00 -2.89
N THR A 165 -5.77 -5.13 -2.15
CA THR A 165 -6.15 -4.14 -1.13
C THR A 165 -5.31 -4.29 0.14
N PRO A 166 -4.97 -3.20 0.86
CA PRO A 166 -4.19 -3.28 2.07
C PRO A 166 -5.02 -3.85 3.23
N LEU A 167 -4.41 -4.72 4.00
CA LEU A 167 -4.95 -5.27 5.23
C LEU A 167 -4.38 -4.54 6.44
N ARG A 168 -3.06 -4.36 6.43
CA ARG A 168 -2.28 -3.75 7.51
C ARG A 168 -1.11 -2.97 6.94
N GLY A 169 -0.69 -1.93 7.64
CA GLY A 169 0.52 -1.18 7.37
C GLY A 169 1.30 -0.86 8.63
N GLU A 170 2.61 -0.80 8.54
CA GLU A 170 3.51 -0.38 9.61
C GLU A 170 4.53 0.61 9.07
N ILE A 171 4.90 1.58 9.89
CA ILE A 171 6.00 2.50 9.61
C ILE A 171 7.02 2.37 10.74
N GLY A 172 8.22 1.96 10.36
CA GLY A 172 9.37 1.87 11.26
C GLY A 172 10.39 2.97 10.98
N VAL A 173 11.00 3.46 12.04
CA VAL A 173 12.13 4.41 11.99
C VAL A 173 13.29 3.80 12.75
N ASP A 174 14.45 3.68 12.09
CA ASP A 174 15.67 3.10 12.67
C ASP A 174 15.48 1.70 13.29
N GLY A 175 14.51 0.93 12.75
CA GLY A 175 14.19 -0.42 13.18
C GLY A 175 13.11 -0.51 14.27
N GLU A 176 12.61 0.60 14.78
CA GLU A 176 11.49 0.63 15.73
C GLU A 176 10.18 0.94 15.01
N ILE A 177 9.14 0.11 15.20
CA ILE A 177 7.80 0.36 14.67
C ILE A 177 7.17 1.47 15.50
N ILE A 178 6.92 2.59 14.86
CA ILE A 178 6.34 3.77 15.52
C ILE A 178 4.87 3.96 15.20
N LEU A 179 4.38 3.32 14.14
CA LEU A 179 3.01 3.44 13.70
C LEU A 179 2.53 2.14 13.06
N THR A 180 1.29 1.76 13.40
CA THR A 180 0.55 0.68 12.74
C THR A 180 -0.79 1.19 12.27
N ALA A 181 -1.26 0.69 11.12
CA ALA A 181 -2.57 0.97 10.57
C ALA A 181 -3.26 -0.34 10.20
N GLU A 182 -4.49 -0.54 10.66
CA GLU A 182 -5.34 -1.66 10.29
C GLU A 182 -6.46 -1.14 9.38
N PHE A 183 -6.44 -1.54 8.10
CA PHE A 183 -7.37 -1.02 7.11
C PHE A 183 -8.74 -1.70 7.24
N THR A 184 -9.78 -0.87 7.40
CA THR A 184 -11.17 -1.32 7.52
C THR A 184 -11.96 -1.14 6.23
N ASP A 185 -11.54 -0.20 5.38
CA ASP A 185 -12.10 0.04 4.06
C ASP A 185 -11.02 0.53 3.10
N PHE A 186 -11.13 0.15 1.81
CA PHE A 186 -10.21 0.60 0.77
C PHE A 186 -10.85 0.51 -0.61
N ALA A 187 -10.71 1.57 -1.41
CA ALA A 187 -11.16 1.60 -2.79
C ALA A 187 -10.17 2.38 -3.67
N PHE A 188 -9.87 1.83 -4.84
CA PHE A 188 -9.15 2.54 -5.91
C PHE A 188 -10.12 3.38 -6.74
N TYR A 189 -9.68 4.57 -7.18
CA TYR A 189 -10.38 5.39 -8.15
C TYR A 189 -9.43 5.76 -9.28
N GLY A 190 -9.87 5.53 -10.53
CA GLY A 190 -9.13 5.84 -11.73
C GLY A 190 -9.11 4.70 -12.72
N THR A 191 -8.74 5.00 -13.95
CA THR A 191 -8.83 4.12 -15.11
C THR A 191 -7.87 2.95 -14.97
N ILE A 192 -8.38 1.79 -14.57
CA ILE A 192 -7.77 0.54 -14.95
C ILE A 192 -8.37 0.19 -16.31
N ASP A 193 -7.58 0.36 -17.38
CA ASP A 193 -7.91 -0.03 -18.76
C ASP A 193 -9.40 -0.02 -19.16
N GLY A 194 -9.87 1.13 -19.68
CA GLY A 194 -10.92 1.17 -20.70
C GLY A 194 -12.34 0.69 -20.36
N GLN A 195 -12.72 0.54 -19.10
CA GLN A 195 -14.09 0.31 -18.69
C GLN A 195 -14.58 1.47 -17.83
N GLU A 196 -15.32 2.39 -18.46
CA GLU A 196 -16.23 3.31 -17.76
C GLU A 196 -17.27 2.47 -17.02
N GLU A 197 -17.08 2.24 -15.72
CA GLU A 197 -18.18 1.80 -14.89
C GLU A 197 -19.05 3.01 -14.58
N LEU A 198 -20.09 3.17 -15.41
CA LEU A 198 -21.22 4.05 -15.15
C LEU A 198 -21.79 3.68 -13.77
N ALA A 199 -21.55 4.54 -12.78
CA ALA A 199 -22.26 4.51 -11.53
C ALA A 199 -23.77 4.52 -11.85
N SER A 200 -24.43 3.40 -11.63
CA SER A 200 -25.88 3.30 -11.69
C SER A 200 -26.48 4.04 -10.50
N GLU A 201 -26.93 5.27 -10.76
CA GLU A 201 -28.00 5.86 -9.99
C GLU A 201 -29.24 4.95 -10.07
N THR A 202 -29.67 4.45 -8.91
CA THR A 202 -31.11 4.24 -8.65
C THR A 202 -31.38 4.29 -7.15
#